data_3234ea7053b6db20ab6abe277a7684ba
#
_entry.id   3234ea7053b6db20ab6abe277a7684ba
#
_cell.length_a   1.000
_cell.length_b   1.000
_cell.length_c   1.000
_cell.angle_alpha   90.00
_cell.angle_beta   90.00
_cell.angle_gamma   90.00
#
_symmetry.space_group_name_H-M   'P 1'
#
loop_
_entity.id
_entity.type
_entity.pdbx_description
1 polymer ?
#
loop_
_entity_poly.entity_id
_entity_poly.type
_entity_poly.pdbx_seq_one_letter_code
_entity_poly.pdbx_strand_id
1 'polypeptide(L)'
;MGRTLGIDFGDRRIGLALSDSGGILASPLIIIEHTTEPGDVEAILRIAKEREAERIIVGLPRLMNGDIGPQAQKVQAFTEMMRARTQIPIEYRDERLTTVTAQRLHQESVTKKKNRNNHNVRYDAMAAAVILQDYLEEITANRKRENSL
;
A
#
# COMPACT_ATOMS: atom_id res chain seq x y z
N MET A 1 8.42 4.97 15.59
CA MET A 1 7.41 5.12 14.54
C MET A 1 6.52 3.90 14.54
N GLY A 2 5.22 4.05 14.48
CA GLY A 2 4.30 2.92 14.49
C GLY A 2 4.21 2.20 13.15
N ARG A 3 3.33 1.23 13.08
CA ARG A 3 3.11 0.48 11.85
C ARG A 3 2.33 1.29 10.83
N THR A 4 2.63 1.08 9.57
CA THR A 4 1.94 1.70 8.44
C THR A 4 1.29 0.61 7.60
N LEU A 5 0.03 0.82 7.23
CA LEU A 5 -0.70 -0.07 6.34
C LEU A 5 -0.61 0.48 4.92
N GLY A 6 -0.23 -0.37 3.98
CA GLY A 6 -0.18 -0.02 2.55
C GLY A 6 -1.35 -0.66 1.82
N ILE A 7 -1.95 0.06 0.88
CA ILE A 7 -3.11 -0.41 0.12
C ILE A 7 -2.85 -0.26 -1.38
N ASP A 8 -3.13 -1.33 -2.11
CA ASP A 8 -3.16 -1.32 -3.57
C ASP A 8 -4.54 -1.76 -4.03
N PHE A 9 -5.24 -0.85 -4.75
CA PHE A 9 -6.59 -1.14 -5.25
C PHE A 9 -6.52 -1.77 -6.62
N GLY A 10 -6.95 -3.03 -6.71
CA GLY A 10 -7.19 -3.70 -7.97
C GLY A 10 -8.66 -3.66 -8.35
N ASP A 11 -8.99 -4.12 -9.56
CA ASP A 11 -10.37 -4.11 -10.06
C ASP A 11 -11.28 -5.06 -9.28
N ARG A 12 -10.76 -6.20 -8.84
CA ARG A 12 -11.54 -7.22 -8.13
C ARG A 12 -11.08 -7.43 -6.70
N ARG A 13 -9.87 -7.01 -6.38
CA ARG A 13 -9.24 -7.31 -5.10
C ARG A 13 -8.45 -6.12 -4.60
N ILE A 14 -8.35 -6.02 -3.29
CA ILE A 14 -7.55 -5.00 -2.63
C ILE A 14 -6.41 -5.71 -1.91
N GLY A 15 -5.17 -5.37 -2.26
CA GLY A 15 -3.99 -5.89 -1.60
C GLY A 15 -3.61 -5.00 -0.43
N LEU A 16 -3.29 -5.62 0.71
CA LEU A 16 -2.84 -4.91 1.90
C LEU A 16 -1.46 -5.39 2.31
N ALA A 17 -0.63 -4.45 2.72
CA ALA A 17 0.69 -4.72 3.28
C ALA A 17 0.85 -3.98 4.59
N LEU A 18 1.75 -4.45 5.44
CA LEU A 18 1.97 -3.86 6.75
C LEU A 18 3.46 -3.73 7.01
N SER A 19 3.86 -2.60 7.58
CA SER A 19 5.25 -2.41 8.01
C SER A 19 5.47 -2.98 9.40
N ASP A 20 6.74 -3.21 9.73
CA ASP A 20 7.14 -3.45 11.11
C ASP A 20 6.96 -2.18 11.94
N SER A 21 7.06 -2.28 13.25
CA SER A 21 6.91 -1.14 14.16
C SER A 21 8.03 -0.10 14.00
N GLY A 22 9.18 -0.52 13.49
CA GLY A 22 10.31 0.38 13.22
C GLY A 22 10.21 1.13 11.90
N GLY A 23 9.26 0.79 11.04
CA GLY A 23 9.07 1.45 9.76
C GLY A 23 10.17 1.16 8.74
N ILE A 24 10.76 -0.03 8.79
CA ILE A 24 11.89 -0.41 7.94
C ILE A 24 11.47 -1.34 6.81
N LEU A 25 10.65 -2.34 7.11
CA LEU A 25 10.31 -3.41 6.17
C LEU A 25 8.81 -3.53 6.00
N ALA A 26 8.36 -3.54 4.74
CA ALA A 26 6.98 -3.82 4.37
C ALA A 26 6.82 -5.30 4.00
N SER A 27 5.73 -5.90 4.46
CA SER A 27 5.41 -7.30 4.15
C SER A 27 3.98 -7.41 3.66
N PRO A 28 3.69 -8.30 2.68
CA PRO A 28 2.32 -8.58 2.27
C PRO A 28 1.53 -9.09 3.46
N LEU A 29 0.31 -8.60 3.63
CA LEU A 29 -0.53 -8.97 4.77
C LEU A 29 -1.70 -9.83 4.36
N ILE A 30 -2.58 -9.33 3.50
CA ILE A 30 -3.82 -10.02 3.12
C ILE A 30 -4.37 -9.42 1.83
N ILE A 31 -5.19 -10.21 1.15
CA ILE A 31 -5.96 -9.75 0.00
C ILE A 31 -7.44 -9.79 0.38
N ILE A 32 -8.16 -8.70 0.09
CA ILE A 32 -9.59 -8.60 0.30
C ILE A 32 -10.27 -8.63 -1.06
N GLU A 33 -11.28 -9.47 -1.22
CA GLU A 33 -12.12 -9.43 -2.41
C GLU A 33 -13.17 -8.35 -2.25
N HIS A 34 -13.40 -7.60 -3.32
CA HIS A 34 -14.44 -6.54 -3.31
C HIS A 34 -15.81 -7.13 -3.00
N THR A 35 -16.51 -6.46 -2.10
CA THR A 35 -17.91 -6.73 -1.82
C THR A 35 -18.73 -5.49 -2.16
N THR A 36 -19.03 -4.66 -1.17
CA THR A 36 -19.58 -3.34 -1.37
C THR A 36 -18.55 -2.30 -0.92
N GLU A 37 -18.64 -1.08 -1.43
CA GLU A 37 -17.69 -0.04 -1.02
C GLU A 37 -17.73 0.20 0.50
N PRO A 38 -18.89 0.36 1.14
CA PRO A 38 -18.91 0.51 2.60
C PRO A 38 -18.36 -0.70 3.35
N GLY A 39 -18.63 -1.93 2.84
CA GLY A 39 -18.11 -3.15 3.44
C GLY A 39 -16.61 -3.25 3.32
N ASP A 40 -16.05 -2.87 2.17
CA ASP A 40 -14.60 -2.87 1.95
C ASP A 40 -13.91 -1.85 2.86
N VAL A 41 -14.46 -0.65 2.99
CA VAL A 41 -13.95 0.38 3.90
C VAL A 41 -13.92 -0.15 5.34
N GLU A 42 -15.01 -0.75 5.78
CA GLU A 42 -15.11 -1.30 7.14
C GLU A 42 -14.07 -2.39 7.37
N ALA A 43 -13.89 -3.30 6.40
CA ALA A 43 -12.93 -4.39 6.51
C ALA A 43 -11.49 -3.84 6.62
N ILE A 44 -11.14 -2.87 5.80
CA ILE A 44 -9.80 -2.27 5.83
C ILE A 44 -9.55 -1.56 7.15
N LEU A 45 -10.50 -0.77 7.62
CA LEU A 45 -10.34 0.00 8.87
C LEU A 45 -10.29 -0.92 10.09
N ARG A 46 -11.03 -2.04 10.06
CA ARG A 46 -10.92 -3.05 11.11
C ARG A 46 -9.53 -3.66 11.16
N ILE A 47 -8.98 -4.02 10.00
CA ILE A 47 -7.62 -4.57 9.93
C ILE A 47 -6.60 -3.55 10.42
N ALA A 48 -6.74 -2.28 10.01
CA ALA A 48 -5.86 -1.21 10.47
C ALA A 48 -5.86 -1.11 12.00
N LYS A 49 -7.02 -1.18 12.60
CA LYS A 49 -7.18 -1.11 14.06
C LYS A 49 -6.58 -2.35 14.74
N GLU A 50 -6.91 -3.54 14.26
CA GLU A 50 -6.41 -4.79 14.84
C GLU A 50 -4.90 -4.90 14.77
N ARG A 51 -4.30 -4.36 13.71
CA ARG A 51 -2.84 -4.38 13.51
C ARG A 51 -2.15 -3.15 14.08
N GLU A 52 -2.90 -2.27 14.73
CA GLU A 52 -2.36 -1.06 15.36
C GLU A 52 -1.63 -0.16 14.36
N ALA A 53 -2.18 -0.03 13.16
CA ALA A 53 -1.63 0.88 12.16
C ALA A 53 -1.85 2.34 12.58
N GLU A 54 -0.79 3.12 12.51
CA GLU A 54 -0.82 4.55 12.86
C GLU A 54 -0.95 5.44 11.63
N ARG A 55 -0.78 4.87 10.44
CA ARG A 55 -0.86 5.56 9.16
C ARG A 55 -1.28 4.59 8.06
N ILE A 56 -1.95 5.13 7.05
CA ILE A 56 -2.35 4.36 5.87
C ILE A 56 -1.78 5.04 4.64
N ILE A 57 -1.16 4.27 3.76
CA ILE A 57 -0.62 4.73 2.48
C ILE A 57 -1.42 4.06 1.37
N VAL A 58 -1.98 4.85 0.47
CA VAL A 58 -2.79 4.36 -0.65
C VAL A 58 -2.05 4.62 -1.95
N GLY A 59 -1.81 3.58 -2.73
CA GLY A 59 -1.23 3.72 -4.06
C GLY A 59 -2.20 4.44 -4.99
N LEU A 60 -1.74 5.49 -5.66
CA LEU A 60 -2.55 6.27 -6.59
C LEU A 60 -2.07 6.02 -8.01
N PRO A 61 -2.87 5.33 -8.86
CA PRO A 61 -2.46 4.97 -10.22
C PRO A 61 -2.68 6.13 -11.21
N ARG A 62 -1.76 7.09 -11.21
CA ARG A 62 -1.82 8.21 -12.16
C ARG A 62 -1.49 7.76 -13.57
N LEU A 63 -1.95 8.54 -14.56
CA LEU A 63 -1.54 8.37 -15.94
C LEU A 63 -0.05 8.72 -16.09
N MET A 64 0.57 8.23 -17.16
CA MET A 64 2.02 8.43 -17.36
C MET A 64 2.42 9.91 -17.40
N ASN A 65 1.54 10.77 -17.86
CA ASN A 65 1.77 12.23 -17.88
C ASN A 65 1.54 12.90 -16.52
N GLY A 66 1.11 12.14 -15.50
CA GLY A 66 0.85 12.66 -14.17
C GLY A 66 -0.60 13.03 -13.89
N ASP A 67 -1.46 12.99 -14.89
CA ASP A 67 -2.86 13.36 -14.73
C ASP A 67 -3.63 12.30 -13.94
N ILE A 68 -4.73 12.73 -13.33
CA ILE A 68 -5.65 11.87 -12.61
C ILE A 68 -6.68 11.32 -13.59
N GLY A 69 -6.49 10.06 -13.99
CA GLY A 69 -7.42 9.36 -14.86
C GLY A 69 -8.57 8.70 -14.11
N PRO A 70 -9.44 7.94 -14.82
CA PRO A 70 -10.60 7.31 -14.18
C PRO A 70 -10.27 6.36 -13.04
N GLN A 71 -9.19 5.60 -13.16
CA GLN A 71 -8.78 4.67 -12.11
C GLN A 71 -8.36 5.41 -10.84
N ALA A 72 -7.56 6.47 -10.99
CA ALA A 72 -7.14 7.28 -9.85
C ALA A 72 -8.34 7.97 -9.19
N GLN A 73 -9.32 8.40 -9.98
CA GLN A 73 -10.54 9.01 -9.44
C GLN A 73 -11.32 8.02 -8.57
N LYS A 74 -11.41 6.76 -8.98
CA LYS A 74 -12.06 5.71 -8.17
C LYS A 74 -11.34 5.50 -6.84
N VAL A 75 -10.01 5.47 -6.89
CA VAL A 75 -9.20 5.32 -5.67
C VAL A 75 -9.40 6.51 -4.75
N GLN A 76 -9.43 7.72 -5.29
CA GLN A 76 -9.67 8.92 -4.49
C GLN A 76 -11.04 8.91 -3.81
N ALA A 77 -12.09 8.54 -4.56
CA ALA A 77 -13.43 8.46 -4.00
C ALA A 77 -13.51 7.47 -2.85
N PHE A 78 -12.90 6.30 -3.02
CA PHE A 78 -12.86 5.28 -1.97
C PHE A 78 -12.06 5.78 -0.75
N THR A 79 -10.94 6.43 -0.99
CA THR A 79 -10.09 6.97 0.08
C THR A 79 -10.83 8.01 0.91
N GLU A 80 -11.62 8.86 0.26
CA GLU A 80 -12.41 9.86 0.99
C GLU A 80 -13.48 9.20 1.86
N MET A 81 -14.07 8.09 1.43
CA MET A 81 -14.98 7.31 2.26
C MET A 81 -14.26 6.77 3.51
N MET A 82 -13.03 6.30 3.37
CA MET A 82 -12.24 5.87 4.51
C MET A 82 -11.93 7.03 5.46
N ARG A 83 -11.51 8.18 4.91
CA ARG A 83 -11.19 9.35 5.74
C ARG A 83 -12.36 9.81 6.60
N ALA A 84 -13.56 9.68 6.06
CA ALA A 84 -14.77 10.07 6.82
C ALA A 84 -15.03 9.17 8.02
N ARG A 85 -14.40 7.99 8.09
CA ARG A 85 -14.69 6.98 9.12
C ARG A 85 -13.52 6.67 10.05
N THR A 86 -12.38 7.33 9.88
CA THR A 86 -11.21 7.07 10.71
C THR A 86 -10.46 8.36 10.99
N GLN A 87 -9.73 8.38 12.11
CA GLN A 87 -8.81 9.45 12.45
C GLN A 87 -7.37 9.11 12.04
N ILE A 88 -7.13 7.89 11.58
CA ILE A 88 -5.80 7.49 11.10
C ILE A 88 -5.44 8.34 9.88
N PRO A 89 -4.26 8.99 9.85
CA PRO A 89 -3.83 9.74 8.67
C PRO A 89 -3.72 8.85 7.45
N ILE A 90 -4.24 9.31 6.32
CA ILE A 90 -4.18 8.58 5.05
C ILE A 90 -3.48 9.46 4.03
N GLU A 91 -2.43 8.94 3.39
CA GLU A 91 -1.66 9.63 2.38
C GLU A 91 -1.65 8.83 1.08
N TYR A 92 -1.59 9.54 -0.05
CA TYR A 92 -1.40 8.91 -1.35
C TYR A 92 0.08 8.72 -1.65
N ARG A 93 0.37 7.65 -2.38
CA ARG A 93 1.69 7.42 -2.98
C ARG A 93 1.51 7.21 -4.47
N ASP A 94 2.19 8.01 -5.27
CA ASP A 94 2.13 7.88 -6.73
C ASP A 94 2.77 6.55 -7.15
N GLU A 95 2.00 5.65 -7.75
CA GLU A 95 2.48 4.32 -8.15
C GLU A 95 3.52 4.37 -9.27
N ARG A 96 3.67 5.51 -9.97
CA ARG A 96 4.72 5.68 -10.97
C ARG A 96 6.10 5.82 -10.33
N LEU A 97 6.15 6.16 -9.04
CA LEU A 97 7.41 6.40 -8.32
C LEU A 97 7.88 5.08 -7.70
N THR A 98 8.66 4.30 -8.46
CA THR A 98 9.25 3.07 -7.93
C THR A 98 10.76 3.24 -7.77
N THR A 99 11.29 2.77 -6.63
CA THR A 99 12.73 2.74 -6.38
C THR A 99 13.33 1.43 -6.90
N VAL A 100 14.66 1.39 -7.00
CA VAL A 100 15.39 0.17 -7.36
C VAL A 100 15.09 -0.94 -6.36
N THR A 101 15.02 -0.62 -5.07
CA THR A 101 14.74 -1.59 -4.01
C THR A 101 13.32 -2.16 -4.15
N ALA A 102 12.33 -1.31 -4.42
CA ALA A 102 10.96 -1.76 -4.63
C ALA A 102 10.86 -2.67 -5.86
N GLN A 103 11.54 -2.32 -6.94
CA GLN A 103 11.58 -3.15 -8.14
C GLN A 103 12.20 -4.51 -7.86
N ARG A 104 13.28 -4.55 -7.08
CA ARG A 104 13.94 -5.80 -6.70
C ARG A 104 13.02 -6.70 -5.87
N LEU A 105 12.29 -6.14 -4.91
CA LEU A 105 11.30 -6.87 -4.13
C LEU A 105 10.24 -7.49 -5.03
N HIS A 106 9.77 -6.74 -6.00
CA HIS A 106 8.79 -7.23 -6.96
C HIS A 106 9.33 -8.39 -7.78
N GLN A 107 10.58 -8.29 -8.27
CA GLN A 107 11.23 -9.34 -9.04
C GLN A 107 11.43 -10.60 -8.21
N GLU A 108 11.87 -10.47 -6.97
CA GLU A 108 12.02 -11.61 -6.06
C GLU A 108 10.69 -12.33 -5.83
N SER A 109 9.61 -11.55 -5.67
CA SER A 109 8.27 -12.09 -5.55
C SER A 109 7.85 -12.89 -6.78
N VAL A 110 8.08 -12.33 -7.98
CA VAL A 110 7.76 -13.00 -9.24
C VAL A 110 8.56 -14.29 -9.40
N THR A 111 9.84 -14.28 -9.04
CA THR A 111 10.69 -15.47 -9.11
C THR A 111 10.20 -16.57 -8.17
N LYS A 112 9.87 -16.22 -6.93
CA LYS A 112 9.33 -17.18 -5.95
C LYS A 112 7.98 -17.74 -6.39
N LYS A 113 7.20 -16.96 -7.10
CA LYS A 113 5.89 -17.36 -7.62
C LYS A 113 5.95 -18.52 -8.59
N LYS A 114 6.95 -18.58 -9.44
CA LYS A 114 7.08 -19.67 -10.41
C LYS A 114 7.17 -21.04 -9.76
N ASN A 115 7.45 -21.09 -8.47
CA ASN A 115 7.68 -22.31 -7.72
C ASN A 115 6.52 -22.70 -6.77
N ARG A 116 5.38 -21.98 -6.80
CA ARG A 116 4.27 -22.21 -5.85
C ARG A 116 2.91 -22.14 -6.53
N ASN A 117 1.96 -22.97 -6.06
CA ASN A 117 0.63 -23.11 -6.67
C ASN A 117 -0.40 -22.03 -6.26
N ASN A 118 -0.07 -21.11 -5.34
CA ASN A 118 -0.98 -20.03 -4.89
C ASN A 118 -0.48 -18.66 -5.31
N HIS A 119 -0.33 -18.49 -6.60
CA HIS A 119 0.37 -17.34 -7.16
C HIS A 119 -0.38 -16.02 -7.03
N ASN A 120 -1.70 -16.03 -7.28
CA ASN A 120 -2.46 -14.79 -7.45
C ASN A 120 -2.65 -14.03 -6.15
N VAL A 121 -2.81 -14.73 -5.03
CA VAL A 121 -3.06 -14.12 -3.71
C VAL A 121 -1.86 -13.30 -3.25
N ARG A 122 -0.65 -13.82 -3.39
CA ARG A 122 0.56 -13.11 -2.99
C ARG A 122 0.91 -11.92 -3.90
N TYR A 123 0.49 -12.01 -5.17
CA TYR A 123 0.85 -11.01 -6.15
C TYR A 123 0.19 -9.67 -5.86
N ASP A 124 -1.10 -9.66 -5.55
CA ASP A 124 -1.83 -8.43 -5.27
C ASP A 124 -1.38 -7.81 -3.96
N ALA A 125 -1.08 -8.62 -2.95
CA ALA A 125 -0.56 -8.12 -1.68
C ALA A 125 0.91 -7.68 -1.80
N MET A 126 1.68 -8.27 -2.71
CA MET A 126 3.06 -7.85 -2.95
C MET A 126 3.11 -6.47 -3.63
N ALA A 127 2.17 -6.15 -4.50
CA ALA A 127 2.10 -4.81 -5.07
C ALA A 127 1.92 -3.76 -3.97
N ALA A 128 1.07 -4.02 -2.99
CA ALA A 128 0.91 -3.15 -1.83
C ALA A 128 2.21 -3.04 -1.01
N ALA A 129 2.94 -4.15 -0.86
CA ALA A 129 4.22 -4.16 -0.14
C ALA A 129 5.28 -3.33 -0.88
N VAL A 130 5.31 -3.37 -2.21
CA VAL A 130 6.23 -2.55 -3.01
C VAL A 130 5.95 -1.07 -2.82
N ILE A 131 4.69 -0.67 -2.89
CA ILE A 131 4.27 0.72 -2.67
C ILE A 131 4.68 1.19 -1.28
N LEU A 132 4.39 0.37 -0.28
CA LEU A 132 4.71 0.70 1.11
C LEU A 132 6.21 0.76 1.35
N GLN A 133 6.98 -0.19 0.82
CA GLN A 133 8.43 -0.21 0.98
C GLN A 133 9.07 1.04 0.38
N ASP A 134 8.61 1.46 -0.79
CA ASP A 134 9.10 2.67 -1.43
C ASP A 134 8.86 3.91 -0.54
N TYR A 135 7.69 4.00 0.05
CA TYR A 135 7.34 5.06 1.00
C TYR A 135 8.26 5.04 2.23
N LEU A 136 8.48 3.87 2.82
CA LEU A 136 9.32 3.73 4.01
C LEU A 136 10.77 4.14 3.72
N GLU A 137 11.29 3.79 2.57
CA GLU A 137 12.66 4.16 2.18
C GLU A 137 12.80 5.65 1.97
N GLU A 138 11.81 6.30 1.40
CA GLU A 138 11.81 7.75 1.22
C GLU A 138 11.83 8.48 2.57
N ILE A 139 11.00 8.05 3.52
CA ILE A 139 10.97 8.64 4.85
C ILE A 139 12.31 8.45 5.57
N THR A 140 12.89 7.27 5.47
CA THR A 140 14.20 6.98 6.08
C THR A 140 15.28 7.88 5.49
N ALA A 141 15.30 8.06 4.17
CA ALA A 141 16.24 8.94 3.51
C ALA A 141 16.08 10.39 3.96
N ASN A 142 14.85 10.87 4.09
CA ASN A 142 14.57 12.22 4.54
C ASN A 142 15.03 12.45 5.97
N ARG A 143 14.83 11.49 6.87
CA ARG A 143 15.31 11.56 8.24
C ARG A 143 16.84 11.64 8.33
N LYS A 144 17.53 10.85 7.51
CA LYS A 144 18.99 10.91 7.45
C LYS A 144 19.49 12.26 6.99
N ARG A 145 18.81 12.89 6.02
CA ARG A 145 19.16 14.23 5.57
C ARG A 145 18.98 15.27 6.67
N GLU A 146 17.88 15.20 7.41
CA GLU A 146 17.61 16.12 8.52
C GLU A 146 18.66 15.97 9.62
N ASN A 147 19.07 14.75 9.93
CA ASN A 147 20.05 14.48 10.99
C ASN A 147 21.47 14.84 10.60
N SER A 148 21.76 15.05 9.32
CA SER A 148 23.10 15.44 8.85
C SER A 148 23.31 16.95 8.73
N LEU A 149 22.31 17.76 9.05
CA LEU A 149 22.39 19.22 9.03
C LEU A 149 22.92 19.80 10.35
#